data_016f4ee8f29939fc71d1c257cfda9d63
#
_entry.id   016f4ee8f29939fc71d1c257cfda9d63
#
_cell.length_a   1.000
_cell.length_b   1.000
_cell.length_c   1.000
_cell.angle_alpha   90.00
_cell.angle_beta   90.00
_cell.angle_gamma   90.00
#
_symmetry.space_group_name_H-M   'P 1'
#
loop_
_entity.id
_entity.type
_entity.pdbx_description
1 polymer ?
#
loop_
_entity_poly.entity_id
_entity_poly.type
_entity_poly.pdbx_seq_one_letter_code
_entity_poly.pdbx_strand_id
1 'polypeptide(L)'
;MTKLLITVIATCVASVLSAAYEGDKIQAHAWIGETVYMMIPDNMAYEMIPYNCTTNQGVSIKLYGLSPVAYAEDTKSRNLRLRKDILVDLSSTKDAKDLREMPPPAVCEIVVSASSTQGLREFGPLQVRIIDRVLPPVKDWKYFLDLWQHPWAVSRYFNVKPFSKEHYAAMEPVWRMLASGGVKALTVTLLDLPWNHQCCDAYHSMIERVKNNDGTWSFDYKIFDEYVEFGRKCGIGPDIACYTMCPWGYVVRWKNERGEICRVKAVPGTKEFEDYWGDFLVDFTRHLKEKGWFENTYIAMDERSPEDVSKIAAFIQKKSPGMKIAMAGNRKPSEFKGIVVDNYCQYLGYLTDDFLKELAPRREKGWKTTLYVCCSPGYPNTFMESGDEESFYLGAFPAICGFDGFLRWAANSWPHNPYRDTTFGNWKPGDTFLVYPNGEASIRFIYLRNGVVAAEKIRLMREAGLLDAKELQELNKKYGYKDALDRKLDMKKFEEAINRLVNR
;
A
#
# COMPACT_ATOMS: atom_id res chain seq x y z
N MET A 1 20.50 50.51 0.16
CA MET A 1 19.70 50.11 1.35
C MET A 1 18.28 50.05 0.92
N THR A 2 17.80 48.85 0.62
CA THR A 2 16.38 48.63 0.39
C THR A 2 16.07 47.23 0.94
N LYS A 3 15.46 47.17 2.11
CA LYS A 3 15.02 45.93 2.76
C LYS A 3 13.85 45.37 1.98
N LEU A 4 14.03 44.22 1.36
CA LEU A 4 12.97 43.42 0.79
C LEU A 4 12.26 42.71 1.93
N LEU A 5 11.05 43.16 2.24
CA LEU A 5 10.15 42.52 3.21
C LEU A 5 9.56 41.28 2.52
N ILE A 6 10.03 40.08 2.84
CA ILE A 6 9.39 38.86 2.41
C ILE A 6 8.23 38.60 3.38
N THR A 7 7.03 38.94 2.95
CA THR A 7 5.80 38.53 3.62
C THR A 7 5.54 37.07 3.26
N VAL A 8 5.94 36.15 4.14
CA VAL A 8 5.52 34.76 4.06
C VAL A 8 4.08 34.70 4.53
N ILE A 9 3.14 34.63 3.60
CA ILE A 9 1.77 34.24 3.91
C ILE A 9 1.80 32.75 4.16
N ALA A 10 1.94 32.37 5.43
CA ALA A 10 1.72 31.03 5.90
C ALA A 10 0.21 30.78 5.92
N THR A 11 -0.34 30.26 4.85
CA THR A 11 -1.65 29.62 4.87
C THR A 11 -1.43 28.24 5.50
N CYS A 12 -1.43 28.19 6.85
CA CYS A 12 -1.56 26.95 7.60
C CYS A 12 -2.98 26.42 7.38
N VAL A 13 -3.13 25.50 6.44
CA VAL A 13 -4.28 24.60 6.42
C VAL A 13 -3.92 23.48 7.39
N ALA A 14 -4.31 23.63 8.65
CA ALA A 14 -4.21 22.57 9.64
C ALA A 14 -5.24 21.49 9.27
N SER A 15 -4.78 20.42 8.64
CA SER A 15 -5.52 19.18 8.49
C SER A 15 -5.45 18.45 9.82
N VAL A 16 -6.55 18.45 10.55
CA VAL A 16 -6.67 17.74 11.83
C VAL A 16 -7.35 16.40 11.58
N LEU A 17 -6.62 15.30 11.69
CA LEU A 17 -7.21 14.00 11.98
C LEU A 17 -8.08 14.16 13.22
N SER A 18 -9.37 13.81 13.15
CA SER A 18 -10.46 14.09 14.07
C SER A 18 -10.07 14.20 15.56
N ALA A 19 -9.29 15.20 15.90
CA ALA A 19 -9.19 15.69 17.26
C ALA A 19 -10.39 16.61 17.46
N ALA A 20 -11.40 16.13 18.15
CA ALA A 20 -12.42 17.03 18.67
C ALA A 20 -11.77 17.88 19.78
N TYR A 21 -11.89 19.20 19.67
CA TYR A 21 -11.48 20.09 20.75
C TYR A 21 -12.64 20.29 21.71
N GLU A 22 -12.45 19.94 22.94
CA GLU A 22 -13.34 20.34 24.01
C GLU A 22 -12.52 21.12 25.04
N GLY A 23 -12.56 22.43 24.96
CA GLY A 23 -11.69 23.35 25.69
C GLY A 23 -10.23 23.30 25.16
N ASP A 24 -9.24 23.28 26.09
CA ASP A 24 -7.81 23.29 25.77
C ASP A 24 -7.22 21.86 25.60
N LYS A 25 -8.05 20.86 25.35
CA LYS A 25 -7.60 19.45 25.24
C LYS A 25 -7.86 18.83 23.88
N ILE A 26 -6.91 18.00 23.44
CA ILE A 26 -7.00 17.16 22.25
C ILE A 26 -7.74 15.88 22.61
N GLN A 27 -8.75 15.50 21.86
CA GLN A 27 -9.51 14.26 22.06
C GLN A 27 -9.12 13.21 21.03
N ALA A 28 -8.70 12.04 21.49
CA ALA A 28 -8.51 10.85 20.66
C ALA A 28 -9.47 9.75 21.07
N HIS A 29 -9.94 8.97 20.09
CA HIS A 29 -10.76 7.78 20.33
C HIS A 29 -10.05 6.57 19.75
N ALA A 30 -9.98 5.50 20.50
CA ALA A 30 -9.34 4.27 20.09
C ALA A 30 -10.08 3.04 20.58
N TRP A 31 -10.01 1.94 19.83
CA TRP A 31 -10.45 0.63 20.28
C TRP A 31 -9.32 -0.08 21.02
N ILE A 32 -9.67 -1.08 21.82
CA ILE A 32 -8.70 -1.96 22.49
C ILE A 32 -7.85 -2.68 21.43
N GLY A 33 -6.52 -2.66 21.56
CA GLY A 33 -5.59 -3.24 20.61
C GLY A 33 -5.27 -2.36 19.38
N GLU A 34 -5.82 -1.14 19.32
CA GLU A 34 -5.59 -0.22 18.22
C GLU A 34 -4.30 0.59 18.36
N THR A 35 -3.67 0.89 17.22
CA THR A 35 -2.68 1.95 17.10
C THR A 35 -3.25 3.07 16.26
N VAL A 36 -3.42 4.25 16.88
CA VAL A 36 -3.93 5.47 16.23
C VAL A 36 -2.75 6.40 15.96
N TYR A 37 -2.71 6.97 14.75
CA TYR A 37 -1.85 8.11 14.45
C TYR A 37 -2.71 9.35 14.27
N MET A 38 -2.38 10.42 14.98
CA MET A 38 -3.12 11.67 14.92
C MET A 38 -2.18 12.86 14.79
N MET A 39 -2.63 13.90 14.09
CA MET A 39 -1.91 15.16 14.04
C MET A 39 -2.01 15.90 15.38
N ILE A 40 -0.90 16.51 15.80
CA ILE A 40 -0.83 17.39 16.95
C ILE A 40 -0.96 18.83 16.45
N PRO A 41 -1.87 19.63 16.98
CA PRO A 41 -1.93 21.05 16.66
C PRO A 41 -0.64 21.79 17.05
N ASP A 42 -0.20 22.69 16.19
CA ASP A 42 1.08 23.42 16.38
C ASP A 42 1.17 24.13 17.76
N ASN A 43 0.06 24.66 18.25
CA ASN A 43 0.01 25.33 19.56
C ASN A 43 0.17 24.39 20.76
N MET A 44 -0.03 23.08 20.58
CA MET A 44 0.09 22.07 21.63
C MET A 44 1.33 21.18 21.46
N ALA A 45 2.07 21.33 20.37
CA ALA A 45 3.20 20.49 20.02
C ALA A 45 4.23 20.34 21.17
N TYR A 46 4.62 21.45 21.76
CA TYR A 46 5.64 21.46 22.84
C TYR A 46 5.09 20.95 24.18
N GLU A 47 3.80 21.08 24.42
CA GLU A 47 3.15 20.59 25.65
C GLU A 47 3.06 19.05 25.67
N MET A 48 3.15 18.41 24.49
CA MET A 48 3.15 16.94 24.37
C MET A 48 4.52 16.30 24.72
N ILE A 49 5.63 17.05 24.63
CA ILE A 49 6.99 16.51 24.79
C ILE A 49 7.18 15.73 26.10
N PRO A 50 6.71 16.20 27.29
CA PRO A 50 6.86 15.47 28.54
C PRO A 50 6.18 14.09 28.55
N TYR A 51 5.25 13.85 27.64
CA TYR A 51 4.49 12.59 27.54
C TYR A 51 5.06 11.64 26.50
N ASN A 52 6.10 12.04 25.75
CA ASN A 52 6.74 11.18 24.75
C ASN A 52 7.30 9.90 25.40
N CYS A 53 7.06 8.76 24.77
CA CYS A 53 7.44 7.43 25.27
C CYS A 53 6.88 7.10 26.66
N THR A 54 5.76 7.70 27.07
CA THR A 54 5.09 7.40 28.33
C THR A 54 3.98 6.38 28.16
N THR A 55 3.66 5.68 29.25
CA THR A 55 2.57 4.69 29.30
C THR A 55 1.68 4.96 30.49
N ASN A 56 0.36 4.97 30.27
CA ASN A 56 -0.65 5.10 31.30
C ASN A 56 -1.74 4.04 31.12
N GLN A 57 -1.85 3.10 32.07
CA GLN A 57 -2.88 2.06 32.12
C GLN A 57 -3.13 1.37 30.75
N GLY A 58 -2.06 0.88 30.12
CA GLY A 58 -2.11 0.15 28.87
C GLY A 58 -2.19 1.02 27.60
N VAL A 59 -2.11 2.35 27.72
CA VAL A 59 -1.98 3.27 26.59
C VAL A 59 -0.58 3.85 26.57
N SER A 60 0.14 3.72 25.46
CA SER A 60 1.48 4.27 25.23
C SER A 60 1.44 5.37 24.19
N ILE A 61 2.23 6.41 24.40
CA ILE A 61 2.36 7.57 23.52
C ILE A 61 3.77 7.62 22.96
N LYS A 62 3.87 7.88 21.65
CA LYS A 62 5.12 8.17 20.95
C LYS A 62 4.94 9.36 20.03
N LEU A 63 5.90 10.27 20.01
CA LEU A 63 5.83 11.47 19.20
C LEU A 63 6.76 11.37 17.99
N TYR A 64 6.29 11.95 16.88
CA TYR A 64 7.05 12.12 15.65
C TYR A 64 6.98 13.58 15.21
N GLY A 65 8.11 14.09 14.74
CA GLY A 65 8.13 15.32 13.95
C GLY A 65 7.89 15.02 12.47
N LEU A 66 7.65 16.06 11.68
CA LEU A 66 7.53 15.94 10.23
C LEU A 66 8.66 16.70 9.55
N SER A 67 9.54 15.97 8.87
CA SER A 67 10.61 16.54 8.05
C SER A 67 10.10 16.89 6.65
N PRO A 68 10.48 18.07 6.11
CA PRO A 68 10.10 18.48 4.77
C PRO A 68 10.92 17.75 3.70
N VAL A 69 10.28 17.45 2.58
CA VAL A 69 10.90 16.93 1.36
C VAL A 69 10.57 17.85 0.19
N ALA A 70 11.55 18.11 -0.65
CA ALA A 70 11.35 18.89 -1.87
C ALA A 70 10.72 18.02 -2.97
N TYR A 71 9.86 18.63 -3.75
CA TYR A 71 9.28 18.02 -4.94
C TYR A 71 9.07 19.08 -6.03
N ALA A 72 9.23 18.69 -7.29
CA ALA A 72 8.88 19.55 -8.41
C ALA A 72 7.35 19.65 -8.55
N GLU A 73 6.84 20.82 -8.91
CA GLU A 73 5.42 21.04 -9.09
C GLU A 73 4.84 20.19 -10.23
N ASP A 74 5.66 19.96 -11.25
CA ASP A 74 5.43 18.99 -12.31
C ASP A 74 6.80 18.51 -12.86
N THR A 75 6.77 17.51 -13.75
CA THR A 75 8.01 16.92 -14.32
C THR A 75 8.83 17.88 -15.19
N LYS A 76 8.29 19.03 -15.55
CA LYS A 76 8.94 20.06 -16.39
C LYS A 76 9.31 21.32 -15.59
N SER A 77 8.69 21.51 -14.43
CA SER A 77 8.94 22.67 -13.57
C SER A 77 10.27 22.57 -12.86
N ARG A 78 11.00 23.70 -12.82
CA ARG A 78 12.17 23.87 -11.95
C ARG A 78 11.78 24.47 -10.59
N ASN A 79 10.49 24.78 -10.39
CA ASN A 79 10.01 25.29 -9.13
C ASN A 79 9.87 24.13 -8.15
N LEU A 80 10.63 24.19 -7.06
CA LEU A 80 10.53 23.24 -5.97
C LEU A 80 9.55 23.72 -4.92
N ARG A 81 8.67 22.82 -4.50
CA ARG A 81 7.84 22.98 -3.31
C ARG A 81 8.38 22.10 -2.19
N LEU A 82 8.05 22.43 -0.97
CA LEU A 82 8.34 21.62 0.21
C LEU A 82 7.04 21.06 0.78
N ARG A 83 7.04 19.79 1.11
CA ARG A 83 5.99 19.13 1.87
C ARG A 83 6.59 18.49 3.10
N LYS A 84 5.96 18.66 4.25
CA LYS A 84 6.26 17.88 5.45
C LYS A 84 5.69 16.46 5.26
N ASP A 85 6.53 15.48 4.91
CA ASP A 85 6.09 14.15 4.52
C ASP A 85 6.73 13.01 5.34
N ILE A 86 7.93 13.16 5.86
CA ILE A 86 8.66 12.10 6.56
C ILE A 86 8.39 12.16 8.06
N LEU A 87 7.92 11.04 8.65
CA LEU A 87 7.84 10.90 10.10
C LEU A 87 9.24 10.68 10.69
N VAL A 88 9.66 11.59 11.53
CA VAL A 88 10.93 11.54 12.28
C VAL A 88 10.66 11.14 13.72
N ASP A 89 11.25 10.03 14.15
CA ASP A 89 11.11 9.51 15.51
C ASP A 89 11.73 10.47 16.54
N LEU A 90 10.95 10.90 17.52
CA LEU A 90 11.37 11.80 18.59
C LEU A 90 11.59 11.06 19.93
N SER A 91 11.77 9.74 19.93
CA SER A 91 11.89 8.95 21.18
C SER A 91 13.03 9.39 22.10
N SER A 92 14.08 10.00 21.56
CA SER A 92 15.20 10.58 22.32
C SER A 92 14.91 11.97 22.91
N THR A 93 13.84 12.62 22.47
CA THR A 93 13.49 14.00 22.86
C THR A 93 12.77 13.99 24.20
N LYS A 94 13.36 14.64 25.21
CA LYS A 94 12.83 14.74 26.58
C LYS A 94 12.32 16.12 26.92
N ASP A 95 12.87 17.15 26.30
CA ASP A 95 12.46 18.54 26.50
C ASP A 95 12.57 19.36 25.18
N ALA A 96 12.05 20.59 25.23
CA ALA A 96 12.07 21.48 24.06
C ALA A 96 13.47 21.87 23.56
N LYS A 97 14.51 21.70 24.40
CA LYS A 97 15.90 22.02 24.01
C LYS A 97 16.47 20.97 23.06
N ASP A 98 15.98 19.73 23.19
CA ASP A 98 16.40 18.62 22.33
C ASP A 98 15.93 18.82 20.88
N LEU A 99 14.96 19.72 20.63
CA LEU A 99 14.40 19.99 19.30
C LEU A 99 15.20 20.99 18.46
N ARG A 100 16.35 21.46 18.89
CA ARG A 100 17.12 22.47 18.13
C ARG A 100 17.51 22.01 16.73
N GLU A 101 17.72 20.69 16.57
CA GLU A 101 18.12 20.05 15.33
C GLU A 101 17.04 19.08 14.80
N MET A 102 15.92 18.94 15.52
CA MET A 102 14.81 18.03 15.18
C MET A 102 13.56 18.83 14.84
N PRO A 103 12.68 18.32 13.96
CA PRO A 103 11.40 18.96 13.71
C PRO A 103 10.51 18.91 14.96
N PRO A 104 9.66 19.95 15.21
CA PRO A 104 8.75 19.93 16.35
C PRO A 104 7.78 18.75 16.28
N PRO A 105 7.24 18.27 17.41
CA PRO A 105 6.21 17.24 17.42
C PRO A 105 5.03 17.64 16.53
N ALA A 106 4.62 16.74 15.66
CA ALA A 106 3.54 16.98 14.71
C ALA A 106 2.57 15.80 14.62
N VAL A 107 3.03 14.58 14.95
CA VAL A 107 2.22 13.36 14.93
C VAL A 107 2.37 12.64 16.26
N CYS A 108 1.26 12.21 16.84
CA CYS A 108 1.21 11.34 18.01
C CYS A 108 0.77 9.95 17.59
N GLU A 109 1.59 8.94 17.89
CA GLU A 109 1.21 7.54 17.84
C GLU A 109 0.69 7.14 19.22
N ILE A 110 -0.52 6.64 19.27
CA ILE A 110 -1.21 6.16 20.45
C ILE A 110 -1.40 4.67 20.31
N VAL A 111 -0.74 3.87 21.15
CA VAL A 111 -0.88 2.41 21.14
C VAL A 111 -1.73 2.00 22.34
N VAL A 112 -2.89 1.41 22.06
CA VAL A 112 -3.78 0.84 23.09
C VAL A 112 -3.50 -0.66 23.18
N SER A 113 -3.02 -1.11 24.33
CA SER A 113 -2.75 -2.53 24.57
C SER A 113 -4.03 -3.39 24.45
N ALA A 114 -3.88 -4.62 23.98
CA ALA A 114 -4.96 -5.61 23.98
C ALA A 114 -5.49 -5.97 25.39
N SER A 115 -4.73 -5.66 26.45
CA SER A 115 -5.16 -5.84 27.84
C SER A 115 -5.78 -4.57 28.45
N SER A 116 -5.92 -3.49 27.68
CA SER A 116 -6.54 -2.25 28.15
C SER A 116 -8.04 -2.45 28.38
N THR A 117 -8.61 -1.63 29.26
CA THR A 117 -10.05 -1.56 29.53
C THR A 117 -10.60 -0.24 29.01
N GLN A 118 -11.90 -0.20 28.73
CA GLN A 118 -12.59 1.04 28.36
C GLN A 118 -12.37 2.15 29.39
N GLY A 119 -12.45 3.40 28.95
CA GLY A 119 -12.34 4.56 29.81
C GLY A 119 -11.43 5.64 29.24
N LEU A 120 -11.19 6.69 30.05
CA LEU A 120 -10.40 7.84 29.67
C LEU A 120 -8.95 7.67 30.19
N ARG A 121 -7.99 8.02 29.36
CA ARG A 121 -6.57 8.15 29.71
C ARG A 121 -6.09 9.56 29.39
N GLU A 122 -5.37 10.19 30.31
CA GLU A 122 -4.91 11.56 30.16
C GLU A 122 -3.39 11.64 30.05
N PHE A 123 -2.92 12.46 29.10
CA PHE A 123 -1.52 12.76 28.84
C PHE A 123 -1.40 14.28 28.61
N GLY A 124 -1.50 15.05 29.68
CA GLY A 124 -1.51 16.51 29.60
C GLY A 124 -2.64 17.06 28.72
N PRO A 125 -2.29 17.70 27.58
CA PRO A 125 -3.30 18.24 26.69
C PRO A 125 -4.07 17.17 25.91
N LEU A 126 -3.58 15.90 25.89
CA LEU A 126 -4.21 14.80 25.18
C LEU A 126 -5.08 13.95 26.11
N GLN A 127 -6.32 13.71 25.70
CA GLN A 127 -7.22 12.74 26.29
C GLN A 127 -7.52 11.62 25.30
N VAL A 128 -7.28 10.37 25.71
CA VAL A 128 -7.56 9.16 24.91
C VAL A 128 -8.76 8.43 25.52
N ARG A 129 -9.86 8.39 24.79
CA ARG A 129 -11.05 7.60 25.16
C ARG A 129 -10.95 6.22 24.52
N ILE A 130 -10.81 5.20 25.36
CA ILE A 130 -10.84 3.80 24.91
C ILE A 130 -12.29 3.35 24.84
N ILE A 131 -12.68 2.88 23.66
CA ILE A 131 -14.01 2.33 23.37
C ILE A 131 -13.96 0.82 23.64
N ASP A 132 -15.03 0.28 24.25
CA ASP A 132 -15.15 -1.16 24.56
C ASP A 132 -15.43 -1.98 23.29
N ARG A 133 -14.45 -2.01 22.43
CA ARG A 133 -14.37 -2.82 21.20
C ARG A 133 -12.94 -3.19 20.95
N VAL A 134 -12.72 -4.35 20.35
CA VAL A 134 -11.39 -4.88 20.07
C VAL A 134 -11.10 -4.79 18.58
N LEU A 135 -9.99 -4.15 18.23
CA LEU A 135 -9.38 -4.26 16.92
C LEU A 135 -8.40 -5.44 16.94
N PRO A 136 -8.61 -6.49 16.12
CA PRO A 136 -7.70 -7.63 16.11
C PRO A 136 -6.29 -7.22 15.62
N PRO A 137 -5.26 -8.04 15.90
CA PRO A 137 -3.93 -7.83 15.34
C PRO A 137 -3.95 -7.71 13.82
N VAL A 138 -3.06 -6.90 13.26
CA VAL A 138 -2.98 -6.57 11.82
C VAL A 138 -2.98 -7.81 10.92
N LYS A 139 -2.32 -8.90 11.35
CA LYS A 139 -2.31 -10.18 10.61
C LYS A 139 -3.71 -10.77 10.38
N ASP A 140 -4.66 -10.48 11.28
CA ASP A 140 -6.02 -11.02 11.25
C ASP A 140 -7.03 -10.08 10.54
N TRP A 141 -6.60 -8.90 10.10
CA TRP A 141 -7.44 -8.01 9.30
C TRP A 141 -7.85 -8.68 8.00
N LYS A 142 -9.07 -8.37 7.53
CA LYS A 142 -9.62 -8.93 6.28
C LYS A 142 -9.49 -7.96 5.11
N TYR A 143 -9.26 -6.69 5.36
CA TYR A 143 -9.02 -5.70 4.32
C TYR A 143 -7.79 -6.10 3.49
N PHE A 144 -7.96 -6.18 2.18
CA PHE A 144 -6.90 -6.58 1.26
C PHE A 144 -6.12 -5.36 0.77
N LEU A 145 -5.12 -4.96 1.54
CA LEU A 145 -4.17 -3.93 1.11
C LEU A 145 -3.06 -4.59 0.29
N ASP A 146 -2.89 -4.13 -0.95
CA ASP A 146 -1.81 -4.55 -1.86
C ASP A 146 -0.94 -3.36 -2.23
N LEU A 147 0.26 -3.30 -1.68
CA LEU A 147 1.26 -2.27 -1.98
C LEU A 147 2.48 -2.96 -2.59
N TRP A 148 2.71 -2.76 -3.89
CA TRP A 148 3.79 -3.45 -4.59
C TRP A 148 5.15 -3.05 -4.09
N GLN A 149 5.94 -4.05 -3.69
CA GLN A 149 7.27 -3.88 -3.16
C GLN A 149 8.33 -3.98 -4.25
N HIS A 150 9.41 -3.20 -4.11
CA HIS A 150 10.52 -3.15 -5.05
C HIS A 150 11.85 -3.44 -4.35
N PRO A 151 12.27 -4.71 -4.22
CA PRO A 151 13.51 -5.06 -3.52
C PRO A 151 14.77 -4.46 -4.18
N TRP A 152 14.83 -4.36 -5.51
CA TRP A 152 16.01 -3.80 -6.19
C TRP A 152 16.23 -2.31 -5.92
N ALA A 153 15.18 -1.54 -5.63
CA ALA A 153 15.30 -0.17 -5.17
C ALA A 153 16.05 -0.09 -3.83
N VAL A 154 15.81 -1.05 -2.93
CA VAL A 154 16.53 -1.16 -1.65
C VAL A 154 18.01 -1.53 -1.90
N SER A 155 18.26 -2.53 -2.74
CA SER A 155 19.63 -2.94 -3.10
C SER A 155 20.46 -1.78 -3.64
N ARG A 156 19.93 -1.01 -4.59
CA ARG A 156 20.60 0.17 -5.15
C ARG A 156 20.80 1.26 -4.10
N TYR A 157 19.74 1.61 -3.34
CA TYR A 157 19.82 2.72 -2.40
C TYR A 157 20.86 2.48 -1.32
N PHE A 158 20.92 1.27 -0.76
CA PHE A 158 21.91 0.90 0.26
C PHE A 158 23.21 0.35 -0.29
N ASN A 159 23.37 0.29 -1.61
CA ASN A 159 24.55 -0.25 -2.30
C ASN A 159 24.95 -1.66 -1.79
N VAL A 160 23.96 -2.55 -1.70
CA VAL A 160 24.15 -3.94 -1.25
C VAL A 160 23.80 -4.92 -2.36
N LYS A 161 24.46 -6.09 -2.36
CA LYS A 161 24.19 -7.13 -3.35
C LYS A 161 22.74 -7.64 -3.21
N PRO A 162 21.96 -7.70 -4.32
CA PRO A 162 20.61 -8.25 -4.28
C PRO A 162 20.53 -9.61 -3.59
N PHE A 163 19.57 -9.74 -2.67
CA PHE A 163 19.27 -10.95 -1.89
C PHE A 163 20.45 -11.51 -1.05
N SER A 164 21.43 -10.65 -0.74
CA SER A 164 22.43 -10.94 0.30
C SER A 164 21.84 -10.75 1.70
N LYS A 165 22.56 -11.18 2.72
CA LYS A 165 22.18 -10.97 4.13
C LYS A 165 22.00 -9.47 4.44
N GLU A 166 22.88 -8.63 3.92
CA GLU A 166 22.85 -7.18 4.08
C GLU A 166 21.62 -6.57 3.39
N HIS A 167 21.23 -7.12 2.23
CA HIS A 167 20.03 -6.68 1.52
C HIS A 167 18.76 -7.03 2.29
N TYR A 168 18.65 -8.25 2.82
CA TYR A 168 17.51 -8.61 3.69
C TYR A 168 17.44 -7.74 4.94
N ALA A 169 18.59 -7.42 5.56
CA ALA A 169 18.63 -6.52 6.70
C ALA A 169 18.17 -5.09 6.34
N ALA A 170 18.53 -4.58 5.15
CA ALA A 170 18.09 -3.29 4.66
C ALA A 170 16.60 -3.26 4.27
N MET A 171 16.05 -4.37 3.76
CA MET A 171 14.63 -4.50 3.45
C MET A 171 13.73 -4.60 4.70
N GLU A 172 14.22 -5.22 5.79
CA GLU A 172 13.39 -5.56 6.94
C GLU A 172 12.59 -4.38 7.52
N PRO A 173 13.18 -3.18 7.78
CA PRO A 173 12.41 -2.06 8.32
C PRO A 173 11.31 -1.59 7.35
N VAL A 174 11.56 -1.60 6.05
CA VAL A 174 10.58 -1.20 5.03
C VAL A 174 9.42 -2.19 4.97
N TRP A 175 9.70 -3.52 4.93
CA TRP A 175 8.66 -4.57 4.89
C TRP A 175 7.83 -4.59 6.17
N ARG A 176 8.47 -4.36 7.34
CA ARG A 176 7.74 -4.23 8.61
C ARG A 176 6.82 -3.01 8.64
N MET A 177 7.26 -1.87 8.08
CA MET A 177 6.42 -0.69 7.94
C MET A 177 5.20 -0.98 7.07
N LEU A 178 5.39 -1.60 5.90
CA LEU A 178 4.28 -2.00 5.02
C LEU A 178 3.33 -3.00 5.72
N ALA A 179 3.88 -3.98 6.42
CA ALA A 179 3.10 -4.95 7.20
C ALA A 179 2.24 -4.28 8.29
N SER A 180 2.74 -3.22 8.93
CA SER A 180 1.99 -2.44 9.94
C SER A 180 0.75 -1.76 9.36
N GLY A 181 0.74 -1.49 8.05
CA GLY A 181 -0.42 -1.00 7.31
C GLY A 181 -1.42 -2.09 6.91
N GLY A 182 -1.09 -3.36 7.12
CA GLY A 182 -1.97 -4.48 6.78
C GLY A 182 -1.78 -5.04 5.37
N VAL A 183 -0.60 -4.87 4.76
CA VAL A 183 -0.31 -5.42 3.41
C VAL A 183 -0.43 -6.94 3.40
N LYS A 184 -1.23 -7.46 2.46
CA LYS A 184 -1.62 -8.87 2.37
C LYS A 184 -0.93 -9.64 1.24
N ALA A 185 -0.34 -8.95 0.26
CA ALA A 185 0.30 -9.60 -0.88
C ALA A 185 1.79 -9.26 -0.97
N LEU A 186 2.61 -10.30 -1.18
CA LEU A 186 4.00 -10.15 -1.58
C LEU A 186 4.08 -10.03 -3.10
N THR A 187 4.73 -8.96 -3.58
CA THR A 187 5.03 -8.77 -5.00
C THR A 187 6.26 -9.58 -5.38
N VAL A 188 6.08 -10.57 -6.23
CA VAL A 188 7.14 -11.42 -6.76
C VAL A 188 7.21 -11.26 -8.27
N THR A 189 8.39 -11.26 -8.85
CA THR A 189 8.58 -11.22 -10.30
C THR A 189 9.08 -12.55 -10.85
N LEU A 190 8.32 -13.09 -11.81
CA LEU A 190 8.62 -14.37 -12.48
C LEU A 190 9.60 -14.23 -13.64
N LEU A 191 9.87 -12.99 -14.07
CA LEU A 191 10.74 -12.67 -15.21
C LEU A 191 11.34 -11.27 -15.06
N ASP A 192 12.32 -10.96 -15.90
CA ASP A 192 12.92 -9.62 -15.95
C ASP A 192 11.99 -8.62 -16.65
N LEU A 193 11.94 -7.40 -16.11
CA LEU A 193 11.26 -6.26 -16.71
C LEU A 193 9.76 -6.50 -16.99
N PRO A 194 8.96 -6.98 -16.03
CA PRO A 194 7.52 -7.23 -16.23
C PRO A 194 6.78 -5.98 -16.73
N TRP A 195 7.20 -4.80 -16.30
CA TRP A 195 6.63 -3.49 -16.63
C TRP A 195 7.61 -2.57 -17.38
N ASN A 196 8.62 -3.14 -18.09
CA ASN A 196 9.72 -2.37 -18.70
C ASN A 196 10.46 -1.50 -17.65
N HIS A 197 10.78 -0.25 -17.98
CA HIS A 197 11.52 0.67 -17.13
C HIS A 197 10.60 1.72 -16.49
N GLN A 198 9.54 1.30 -15.79
CA GLN A 198 8.62 2.22 -15.12
C GLN A 198 9.20 2.85 -13.85
N CYS A 199 10.19 2.20 -13.22
CA CYS A 199 10.85 2.65 -12.00
C CYS A 199 12.33 2.98 -12.26
N CYS A 200 12.96 3.63 -11.29
CA CYS A 200 14.39 3.93 -11.32
C CYS A 200 15.24 2.66 -11.47
N ASP A 201 14.81 1.59 -10.81
CA ASP A 201 15.45 0.29 -10.86
C ASP A 201 14.65 -0.69 -11.70
N ALA A 202 15.35 -1.60 -12.38
CA ALA A 202 14.71 -2.69 -13.08
C ALA A 202 14.24 -3.78 -12.08
N TYR A 203 13.08 -4.35 -12.34
CA TYR A 203 12.71 -5.61 -11.71
C TYR A 203 13.36 -6.76 -12.44
N HIS A 204 13.95 -7.69 -11.70
CA HIS A 204 14.53 -8.92 -12.23
C HIS A 204 13.72 -10.14 -11.81
N SER A 205 13.95 -11.27 -12.47
CA SER A 205 13.33 -12.53 -12.09
C SER A 205 13.84 -12.97 -10.71
N MET A 206 12.94 -13.45 -9.86
CA MET A 206 13.30 -14.13 -8.61
C MET A 206 13.46 -15.63 -8.79
N ILE A 207 13.24 -16.13 -10.00
CA ILE A 207 13.39 -17.55 -10.37
C ILE A 207 14.35 -17.61 -11.55
N GLU A 208 15.49 -18.25 -11.35
CA GLU A 208 16.44 -18.47 -12.45
C GLU A 208 15.90 -19.57 -13.37
N ARG A 209 16.01 -19.36 -14.67
CA ARG A 209 15.61 -20.31 -15.70
C ARG A 209 16.76 -20.60 -16.63
N VAL A 210 17.09 -21.87 -16.78
CA VAL A 210 18.12 -22.36 -17.69
C VAL A 210 17.47 -23.29 -18.70
N LYS A 211 17.67 -23.02 -20.00
CA LYS A 211 17.31 -23.94 -21.06
C LYS A 211 18.51 -24.82 -21.39
N ASN A 212 18.38 -26.13 -21.15
CA ASN A 212 19.41 -27.12 -21.36
C ASN A 212 19.60 -27.45 -22.85
N ASN A 213 20.74 -28.01 -23.22
CA ASN A 213 21.05 -28.38 -24.61
C ASN A 213 20.13 -29.46 -25.16
N ASP A 214 19.56 -30.30 -24.30
CA ASP A 214 18.58 -31.33 -24.67
C ASP A 214 17.14 -30.75 -24.86
N GLY A 215 16.97 -29.43 -24.66
CA GLY A 215 15.70 -28.72 -24.78
C GLY A 215 14.85 -28.67 -23.53
N THR A 216 15.25 -29.35 -22.46
CA THR A 216 14.57 -29.30 -21.15
C THR A 216 14.85 -27.99 -20.41
N TRP A 217 14.10 -27.73 -19.34
CA TRP A 217 14.26 -26.56 -18.51
C TRP A 217 14.70 -26.92 -17.08
N SER A 218 15.58 -26.11 -16.52
CA SER A 218 15.94 -26.13 -15.10
C SER A 218 15.50 -24.83 -14.43
N PHE A 219 14.93 -24.92 -13.20
CA PHE A 219 14.43 -23.80 -12.44
C PHE A 219 15.09 -23.77 -11.06
N ASP A 220 15.60 -22.59 -10.66
CA ASP A 220 16.10 -22.37 -9.30
C ASP A 220 15.18 -21.40 -8.57
N TYR A 221 14.52 -21.90 -7.53
CA TYR A 221 13.56 -21.16 -6.70
C TYR A 221 14.20 -20.54 -5.45
N LYS A 222 15.50 -20.64 -5.25
CA LYS A 222 16.15 -20.22 -4.00
C LYS A 222 15.80 -18.80 -3.61
N ILE A 223 15.95 -17.82 -4.52
CA ILE A 223 15.65 -16.42 -4.24
C ILE A 223 14.15 -16.22 -3.98
N PHE A 224 13.30 -16.89 -4.74
CA PHE A 224 11.85 -16.86 -4.56
C PHE A 224 11.46 -17.35 -3.17
N ASP A 225 11.97 -18.50 -2.75
CA ASP A 225 11.69 -19.11 -1.44
C ASP A 225 12.15 -18.22 -0.30
N GLU A 226 13.41 -17.80 -0.32
CA GLU A 226 14.00 -16.94 0.70
C GLU A 226 13.23 -15.61 0.83
N TYR A 227 12.82 -15.02 -0.29
CA TYR A 227 12.07 -13.76 -0.31
C TYR A 227 10.65 -13.93 0.24
N VAL A 228 9.95 -15.01 -0.11
CA VAL A 228 8.61 -15.28 0.42
C VAL A 228 8.66 -15.54 1.93
N GLU A 229 9.60 -16.35 2.40
CA GLU A 229 9.80 -16.63 3.83
C GLU A 229 10.16 -15.34 4.60
N PHE A 230 11.03 -14.51 4.04
CA PHE A 230 11.39 -13.22 4.60
C PHE A 230 10.20 -12.27 4.70
N GLY A 231 9.41 -12.11 3.63
CA GLY A 231 8.24 -11.24 3.62
C GLY A 231 7.20 -11.65 4.67
N ARG A 232 6.94 -12.95 4.79
CA ARG A 232 6.06 -13.51 5.84
C ARG A 232 6.60 -13.28 7.25
N LYS A 233 7.91 -13.44 7.46
CA LYS A 233 8.57 -13.10 8.73
C LYS A 233 8.42 -11.63 9.08
N CYS A 234 8.42 -10.72 8.10
CA CYS A 234 8.16 -9.30 8.30
C CYS A 234 6.68 -8.98 8.59
N GLY A 235 5.77 -9.93 8.34
CA GLY A 235 4.33 -9.80 8.57
C GLY A 235 3.50 -9.48 7.33
N ILE A 236 4.08 -9.54 6.12
CA ILE A 236 3.35 -9.41 4.86
C ILE A 236 2.84 -10.78 4.42
N GLY A 237 1.60 -10.85 4.02
CA GLY A 237 1.00 -12.09 3.52
C GLY A 237 -0.41 -12.35 4.08
N PRO A 238 -0.96 -13.52 3.80
CA PRO A 238 -0.32 -14.73 3.26
C PRO A 238 -0.17 -14.80 1.74
N ASP A 239 -0.77 -13.87 0.98
CA ASP A 239 -0.89 -13.99 -0.48
C ASP A 239 0.44 -13.66 -1.19
N ILE A 240 0.68 -14.33 -2.31
CA ILE A 240 1.86 -14.16 -3.17
C ILE A 240 1.37 -13.79 -4.56
N ALA A 241 1.67 -12.57 -5.00
CA ALA A 241 1.30 -12.06 -6.32
C ALA A 241 2.50 -12.18 -7.28
N CYS A 242 2.45 -13.17 -8.16
CA CYS A 242 3.54 -13.52 -9.07
C CYS A 242 3.39 -12.82 -10.42
N TYR A 243 4.08 -11.73 -10.62
CA TYR A 243 4.11 -10.94 -11.86
C TYR A 243 5.20 -11.45 -12.79
N THR A 244 4.98 -11.74 -14.04
CA THR A 244 3.74 -11.90 -14.77
C THR A 244 3.97 -12.87 -15.92
N MET A 245 2.93 -13.53 -16.42
CA MET A 245 3.03 -14.30 -17.65
C MET A 245 2.88 -13.45 -18.92
N CYS A 246 2.53 -12.17 -18.77
CA CYS A 246 2.30 -11.23 -19.88
C CYS A 246 3.04 -9.91 -19.65
N PRO A 247 4.38 -9.87 -19.82
CA PRO A 247 5.14 -8.64 -19.67
C PRO A 247 4.78 -7.61 -20.74
N TRP A 248 5.00 -6.35 -20.44
CA TRP A 248 4.88 -5.28 -21.42
C TRP A 248 5.87 -5.51 -22.55
N GLY A 249 5.38 -5.57 -23.81
CA GLY A 249 6.18 -5.91 -24.99
C GLY A 249 6.36 -7.41 -25.24
N TYR A 250 5.87 -8.29 -24.36
CA TYR A 250 5.89 -9.76 -24.48
C TYR A 250 7.28 -10.39 -24.52
N VAL A 251 8.33 -9.68 -24.17
CA VAL A 251 9.72 -10.21 -24.22
C VAL A 251 10.02 -10.98 -22.93
N VAL A 252 10.36 -12.25 -23.10
CA VAL A 252 10.84 -13.11 -22.01
C VAL A 252 12.33 -13.43 -22.18
N ARG A 253 13.02 -13.73 -21.07
CA ARG A 253 14.45 -13.98 -21.03
C ARG A 253 14.76 -15.22 -20.22
N TRP A 254 15.88 -15.91 -20.57
CA TRP A 254 16.40 -17.06 -19.84
C TRP A 254 17.91 -17.16 -20.06
N LYS A 255 18.60 -18.02 -19.30
CA LYS A 255 20.00 -18.41 -19.57
C LYS A 255 20.04 -19.71 -20.37
N ASN A 256 21.01 -19.85 -21.25
CA ASN A 256 21.39 -21.16 -21.74
C ASN A 256 22.42 -21.82 -20.78
N GLU A 257 22.82 -23.05 -21.02
CA GLU A 257 23.82 -23.76 -20.17
C GLU A 257 25.18 -23.06 -20.09
N ARG A 258 25.51 -22.19 -21.06
CA ARG A 258 26.74 -21.39 -21.04
C ARG A 258 26.57 -20.11 -20.20
N GLY A 259 25.39 -19.87 -19.62
CA GLY A 259 25.08 -18.66 -18.87
C GLY A 259 24.76 -17.43 -19.75
N GLU A 260 24.64 -17.59 -21.07
CA GLU A 260 24.30 -16.53 -22.00
C GLU A 260 22.82 -16.18 -21.94
N ILE A 261 22.48 -14.90 -21.97
CA ILE A 261 21.08 -14.45 -21.94
C ILE A 261 20.42 -14.61 -23.31
N CYS A 262 19.45 -15.46 -23.37
CA CYS A 262 18.54 -15.63 -24.52
C CYS A 262 17.26 -14.84 -24.31
N ARG A 263 16.58 -14.47 -25.40
CA ARG A 263 15.30 -13.76 -25.37
C ARG A 263 14.43 -14.12 -26.56
N VAL A 264 13.11 -14.06 -26.33
CA VAL A 264 12.13 -14.22 -27.40
C VAL A 264 10.88 -13.37 -27.12
N LYS A 265 10.13 -13.03 -28.14
CA LYS A 265 8.81 -12.44 -27.99
C LYS A 265 7.78 -13.56 -27.84
N ALA A 266 7.26 -13.74 -26.63
CA ALA A 266 6.31 -14.78 -26.26
C ALA A 266 4.90 -14.20 -26.13
N VAL A 267 4.21 -14.05 -27.25
CA VAL A 267 2.82 -13.56 -27.28
C VAL A 267 1.86 -14.67 -26.83
N PRO A 268 0.86 -14.39 -25.97
CA PRO A 268 -0.08 -15.41 -25.52
C PRO A 268 -0.74 -16.17 -26.66
N GLY A 269 -0.68 -17.51 -26.61
CA GLY A 269 -1.20 -18.41 -27.62
C GLY A 269 -0.24 -18.75 -28.77
N THR A 270 1.01 -18.25 -28.74
CA THR A 270 2.07 -18.70 -29.67
C THR A 270 2.87 -19.86 -29.10
N LYS A 271 3.58 -20.56 -29.98
CA LYS A 271 4.46 -21.66 -29.57
C LYS A 271 5.55 -21.18 -28.62
N GLU A 272 6.13 -20.01 -28.84
CA GLU A 272 7.16 -19.41 -27.97
C GLU A 272 6.64 -19.17 -26.56
N PHE A 273 5.37 -18.76 -26.42
CA PHE A 273 4.70 -18.61 -25.13
C PHE A 273 4.52 -19.97 -24.44
N GLU A 274 4.03 -20.96 -25.17
CA GLU A 274 3.82 -22.31 -24.65
C GLU A 274 5.13 -22.98 -24.25
N ASP A 275 6.17 -22.84 -25.06
CA ASP A 275 7.51 -23.41 -24.79
C ASP A 275 8.17 -22.77 -23.56
N TYR A 276 7.97 -21.47 -23.33
CA TYR A 276 8.55 -20.76 -22.19
C TYR A 276 7.81 -21.01 -20.88
N TRP A 277 6.49 -21.10 -20.92
CA TRP A 277 5.66 -21.17 -19.71
C TRP A 277 5.17 -22.57 -19.36
N GLY A 278 5.16 -23.52 -20.32
CA GLY A 278 4.50 -24.81 -20.14
C GLY A 278 5.12 -25.66 -19.04
N ASP A 279 6.39 -25.98 -19.16
CA ASP A 279 7.10 -26.80 -18.18
C ASP A 279 7.29 -26.03 -16.85
N PHE A 280 7.48 -24.71 -16.96
CA PHE A 280 7.55 -23.87 -15.78
C PHE A 280 6.29 -23.92 -14.91
N LEU A 281 5.10 -23.80 -15.50
CA LEU A 281 3.86 -23.85 -14.71
C LEU A 281 3.65 -25.19 -14.01
N VAL A 282 4.02 -26.28 -14.68
CA VAL A 282 3.91 -27.62 -14.10
C VAL A 282 4.87 -27.76 -12.90
N ASP A 283 6.14 -27.38 -13.10
CA ASP A 283 7.16 -27.49 -12.06
C ASP A 283 6.90 -26.50 -10.91
N PHE A 284 6.55 -25.26 -11.22
CA PHE A 284 6.21 -24.24 -10.22
C PHE A 284 5.00 -24.64 -9.37
N THR A 285 3.98 -25.26 -10.00
CA THR A 285 2.82 -25.80 -9.28
C THR A 285 3.23 -26.88 -8.30
N ARG A 286 4.09 -27.81 -8.71
CA ARG A 286 4.64 -28.86 -7.82
C ARG A 286 5.39 -28.21 -6.66
N HIS A 287 6.31 -27.27 -6.94
CA HIS A 287 7.10 -26.56 -5.95
C HIS A 287 6.22 -25.80 -4.93
N LEU A 288 5.22 -25.05 -5.38
CA LEU A 288 4.30 -24.34 -4.51
C LEU A 288 3.48 -25.27 -3.62
N LYS A 289 3.06 -26.43 -4.12
CA LYS A 289 2.37 -27.46 -3.32
C LYS A 289 3.27 -28.08 -2.26
N GLU A 290 4.52 -28.37 -2.60
CA GLU A 290 5.53 -28.87 -1.66
C GLU A 290 5.81 -27.87 -0.53
N LYS A 291 5.83 -26.55 -0.84
CA LYS A 291 5.96 -25.47 0.15
C LYS A 291 4.67 -25.17 0.92
N GLY A 292 3.51 -25.68 0.52
CA GLY A 292 2.22 -25.35 1.10
C GLY A 292 1.77 -23.92 0.78
N TRP A 293 2.21 -23.34 -0.35
CA TRP A 293 1.92 -21.98 -0.75
C TRP A 293 0.93 -21.86 -1.92
N PHE A 294 0.57 -22.95 -2.56
CA PHE A 294 -0.24 -22.98 -3.77
C PHE A 294 -1.57 -22.23 -3.61
N GLU A 295 -2.27 -22.47 -2.49
CA GLU A 295 -3.58 -21.85 -2.23
C GLU A 295 -3.54 -20.33 -2.01
N ASN A 296 -2.38 -19.77 -1.73
CA ASN A 296 -2.18 -18.34 -1.51
C ASN A 296 -1.41 -17.68 -2.66
N THR A 297 -1.12 -18.41 -3.75
CA THR A 297 -0.37 -17.89 -4.89
C THR A 297 -1.31 -17.54 -6.04
N TYR A 298 -1.04 -16.39 -6.65
CA TYR A 298 -1.73 -15.89 -7.84
C TYR A 298 -0.71 -15.67 -8.95
N ILE A 299 -1.03 -16.12 -10.16
CA ILE A 299 -0.41 -15.54 -11.34
C ILE A 299 -1.04 -14.17 -11.57
N ALA A 300 -0.24 -13.13 -11.39
CA ALA A 300 -0.69 -11.76 -11.42
C ALA A 300 -0.40 -11.09 -12.77
N MET A 301 -1.34 -10.29 -13.23
CA MET A 301 -1.24 -9.53 -14.47
C MET A 301 -1.58 -8.07 -14.21
N ASP A 302 -0.99 -7.21 -14.99
CA ASP A 302 -1.32 -5.80 -15.08
C ASP A 302 -2.39 -5.58 -16.17
N GLU A 303 -2.71 -4.36 -16.54
CA GLU A 303 -3.71 -3.97 -17.54
C GLU A 303 -3.49 -4.65 -18.88
N ARG A 304 -4.14 -5.77 -19.11
CA ARG A 304 -4.03 -6.57 -20.33
C ARG A 304 -5.35 -6.66 -21.08
N SER A 305 -5.26 -6.95 -22.39
CA SER A 305 -6.44 -7.14 -23.21
C SER A 305 -7.22 -8.37 -22.77
N PRO A 306 -8.56 -8.39 -22.90
CA PRO A 306 -9.36 -9.58 -22.65
C PRO A 306 -8.90 -10.80 -23.47
N GLU A 307 -8.38 -10.58 -24.68
CA GLU A 307 -7.85 -11.65 -25.54
C GLU A 307 -6.61 -12.30 -24.93
N ASP A 308 -5.62 -11.50 -24.49
CA ASP A 308 -4.41 -12.04 -23.85
C ASP A 308 -4.76 -12.78 -22.55
N VAL A 309 -5.60 -12.16 -21.71
CA VAL A 309 -6.03 -12.77 -20.44
C VAL A 309 -6.77 -14.08 -20.67
N SER A 310 -7.63 -14.16 -21.70
CA SER A 310 -8.31 -15.39 -22.08
C SER A 310 -7.35 -16.51 -22.43
N LYS A 311 -6.39 -16.24 -23.31
CA LYS A 311 -5.39 -17.23 -23.73
C LYS A 311 -4.54 -17.71 -22.56
N ILE A 312 -4.10 -16.77 -21.70
CA ILE A 312 -3.30 -17.08 -20.50
C ILE A 312 -4.11 -17.90 -19.51
N ALA A 313 -5.34 -17.51 -19.20
CA ALA A 313 -6.19 -18.23 -18.26
C ALA A 313 -6.47 -19.66 -18.70
N ALA A 314 -6.79 -19.87 -20.00
CA ALA A 314 -6.98 -21.20 -20.57
C ALA A 314 -5.69 -22.05 -20.47
N PHE A 315 -4.54 -21.42 -20.72
CA PHE A 315 -3.23 -22.09 -20.61
C PHE A 315 -2.90 -22.45 -19.16
N ILE A 316 -3.13 -21.55 -18.21
CA ILE A 316 -2.96 -21.81 -16.77
C ILE A 316 -3.85 -22.99 -16.35
N GLN A 317 -5.14 -22.98 -16.69
CA GLN A 317 -6.05 -24.08 -16.34
C GLN A 317 -5.61 -25.42 -16.91
N LYS A 318 -5.04 -25.43 -18.10
CA LYS A 318 -4.50 -26.65 -18.74
C LYS A 318 -3.23 -27.18 -18.03
N LYS A 319 -2.31 -26.30 -17.64
CA LYS A 319 -0.98 -26.65 -17.13
C LYS A 319 -0.91 -26.70 -15.60
N SER A 320 -1.72 -25.91 -14.92
CA SER A 320 -1.76 -25.76 -13.45
C SER A 320 -3.22 -25.62 -12.98
N PRO A 321 -4.03 -26.68 -13.04
CA PRO A 321 -5.41 -26.65 -12.60
C PRO A 321 -5.52 -26.14 -11.15
N GLY A 322 -6.41 -25.16 -10.91
CA GLY A 322 -6.61 -24.55 -9.60
C GLY A 322 -5.67 -23.39 -9.26
N MET A 323 -4.69 -23.08 -10.10
CA MET A 323 -3.87 -21.87 -9.94
C MET A 323 -4.75 -20.62 -10.09
N LYS A 324 -4.66 -19.75 -9.10
CA LYS A 324 -5.46 -18.51 -9.04
C LYS A 324 -4.86 -17.41 -9.92
N ILE A 325 -5.73 -16.53 -10.39
CA ILE A 325 -5.36 -15.38 -11.22
C ILE A 325 -5.68 -14.09 -10.49
N ALA A 326 -4.72 -13.16 -10.43
CA ALA A 326 -4.92 -11.78 -10.01
C ALA A 326 -4.71 -10.83 -11.18
N MET A 327 -5.41 -9.70 -11.18
CA MET A 327 -5.27 -8.70 -12.23
C MET A 327 -5.56 -7.29 -11.70
N ALA A 328 -4.65 -6.35 -11.98
CA ALA A 328 -4.96 -4.93 -11.92
C ALA A 328 -5.54 -4.53 -13.29
N GLY A 329 -6.81 -4.12 -13.34
CA GLY A 329 -7.53 -3.98 -14.60
C GLY A 329 -8.32 -2.68 -14.69
N ASN A 330 -8.54 -2.26 -15.94
CA ASN A 330 -9.27 -1.05 -16.29
C ASN A 330 -10.58 -1.34 -17.06
N ARG A 331 -11.10 -2.58 -16.93
CA ARG A 331 -12.34 -3.07 -17.57
C ARG A 331 -13.20 -3.78 -16.53
N LYS A 332 -14.47 -4.09 -16.88
CA LYS A 332 -15.32 -4.89 -16.00
C LYS A 332 -14.90 -6.37 -16.05
N PRO A 333 -14.91 -7.08 -14.91
CA PRO A 333 -14.66 -8.54 -14.89
C PRO A 333 -15.59 -9.33 -15.84
N SER A 334 -16.83 -8.90 -16.01
CA SER A 334 -17.79 -9.50 -16.95
C SER A 334 -17.38 -9.42 -18.45
N GLU A 335 -16.44 -8.53 -18.78
CA GLU A 335 -15.88 -8.45 -20.15
C GLU A 335 -14.90 -9.61 -20.45
N PHE A 336 -14.36 -10.24 -19.41
CA PHE A 336 -13.52 -11.44 -19.53
C PHE A 336 -14.39 -12.71 -19.59
N LYS A 337 -15.15 -12.89 -20.65
CA LYS A 337 -16.15 -13.95 -20.82
C LYS A 337 -15.57 -15.34 -20.54
N GLY A 338 -16.13 -16.04 -19.56
CA GLY A 338 -15.76 -17.41 -19.22
C GLY A 338 -14.43 -17.56 -18.47
N ILE A 339 -13.80 -16.45 -18.06
CA ILE A 339 -12.55 -16.44 -17.30
C ILE A 339 -12.83 -16.09 -15.85
N VAL A 340 -12.25 -16.86 -14.95
CA VAL A 340 -12.19 -16.56 -13.53
C VAL A 340 -10.94 -15.73 -13.26
N VAL A 341 -11.13 -14.51 -12.73
CA VAL A 341 -10.07 -13.72 -12.11
C VAL A 341 -10.38 -13.66 -10.62
N ASP A 342 -9.62 -14.42 -9.82
CA ASP A 342 -9.90 -14.64 -8.40
C ASP A 342 -9.71 -13.37 -7.56
N ASN A 343 -8.73 -12.52 -7.94
CA ASN A 343 -8.50 -11.22 -7.34
C ASN A 343 -8.45 -10.15 -8.44
N TYR A 344 -9.53 -9.39 -8.58
CA TYR A 344 -9.62 -8.33 -9.58
C TYR A 344 -9.52 -6.96 -8.92
N CYS A 345 -8.53 -6.17 -9.33
CA CYS A 345 -8.34 -4.82 -8.86
C CYS A 345 -8.80 -3.81 -9.92
N GLN A 346 -9.86 -3.03 -9.61
CA GLN A 346 -10.46 -2.08 -10.53
C GLN A 346 -9.79 -0.72 -10.46
N TYR A 347 -9.46 -0.15 -11.62
CA TYR A 347 -9.01 1.22 -11.72
C TYR A 347 -10.14 2.20 -11.35
N LEU A 348 -9.87 3.09 -10.37
CA LEU A 348 -10.87 4.04 -9.86
C LEU A 348 -11.40 4.97 -10.95
N GLY A 349 -10.53 5.44 -11.86
CA GLY A 349 -10.92 6.37 -12.93
C GLY A 349 -11.93 5.82 -13.94
N TYR A 350 -12.10 4.48 -13.99
CA TYR A 350 -13.09 3.80 -14.86
C TYR A 350 -14.16 3.07 -14.05
N LEU A 351 -14.30 3.39 -12.78
CA LEU A 351 -15.36 2.83 -11.96
C LEU A 351 -16.73 3.34 -12.44
N THR A 352 -17.71 2.44 -12.49
CA THR A 352 -19.09 2.71 -12.90
C THR A 352 -20.07 2.08 -11.92
N ASP A 353 -21.30 2.63 -11.85
CA ASP A 353 -22.36 2.03 -11.01
C ASP A 353 -22.70 0.60 -11.44
N ASP A 354 -22.50 0.31 -12.70
CA ASP A 354 -22.67 -1.03 -13.28
C ASP A 354 -21.61 -2.01 -12.78
N PHE A 355 -20.35 -1.54 -12.63
CA PHE A 355 -19.29 -2.33 -12.01
C PHE A 355 -19.63 -2.69 -10.57
N LEU A 356 -20.17 -1.74 -9.81
CA LEU A 356 -20.52 -1.98 -8.40
C LEU A 356 -21.52 -3.11 -8.21
N LYS A 357 -22.35 -3.41 -9.22
CA LYS A 357 -23.29 -4.55 -9.19
C LYS A 357 -22.58 -5.91 -9.28
N GLU A 358 -21.34 -5.96 -9.74
CA GLU A 358 -20.55 -7.20 -9.82
C GLU A 358 -19.90 -7.59 -8.48
N LEU A 359 -19.77 -6.66 -7.52
CA LEU A 359 -19.04 -6.88 -6.27
C LEU A 359 -19.64 -8.01 -5.40
N ALA A 360 -20.96 -7.97 -5.16
CA ALA A 360 -21.62 -8.98 -4.33
C ALA A 360 -21.57 -10.38 -4.98
N PRO A 361 -21.93 -10.56 -6.28
CA PRO A 361 -21.82 -11.86 -6.94
C PRO A 361 -20.40 -12.43 -6.97
N ARG A 362 -19.37 -11.58 -7.05
CA ARG A 362 -17.97 -12.03 -6.98
C ARG A 362 -17.60 -12.50 -5.58
N ARG A 363 -18.00 -11.76 -4.56
CA ARG A 363 -17.74 -12.12 -3.14
C ARG A 363 -18.46 -13.43 -2.75
N GLU A 364 -19.68 -13.68 -3.23
CA GLU A 364 -20.41 -14.94 -3.00
C GLU A 364 -19.66 -16.16 -3.56
N LYS A 365 -18.85 -15.97 -4.59
CA LYS A 365 -17.95 -16.99 -5.17
C LYS A 365 -16.59 -17.08 -4.46
N GLY A 366 -16.36 -16.29 -3.43
CA GLY A 366 -15.07 -16.22 -2.74
C GLY A 366 -13.98 -15.45 -3.49
N TRP A 367 -14.35 -14.70 -4.54
CA TRP A 367 -13.40 -13.88 -5.31
C TRP A 367 -13.24 -12.50 -4.69
N LYS A 368 -12.02 -12.01 -4.65
CA LYS A 368 -11.69 -10.67 -4.17
C LYS A 368 -11.90 -9.62 -5.27
N THR A 369 -12.33 -8.44 -4.85
CA THR A 369 -12.38 -7.27 -5.74
C THR A 369 -11.87 -6.05 -4.98
N THR A 370 -10.78 -5.47 -5.46
CA THR A 370 -10.13 -4.32 -4.86
C THR A 370 -10.16 -3.10 -5.78
N LEU A 371 -9.75 -1.95 -5.29
CA LEU A 371 -9.73 -0.69 -6.03
C LEU A 371 -8.29 -0.18 -6.12
N TYR A 372 -7.89 0.49 -7.22
CA TYR A 372 -6.58 1.12 -7.29
C TYR A 372 -6.59 2.51 -7.93
N VAL A 373 -5.54 3.25 -7.61
CA VAL A 373 -5.08 4.42 -8.34
C VAL A 373 -3.61 4.23 -8.73
N CYS A 374 -3.20 4.88 -9.80
CA CYS A 374 -1.81 4.87 -10.29
C CYS A 374 -1.34 6.31 -10.55
N CYS A 375 -0.70 6.58 -11.70
CA CYS A 375 -0.41 7.94 -12.14
C CYS A 375 -1.67 8.78 -12.41
N SER A 376 -2.83 8.14 -12.39
CA SER A 376 -4.16 8.71 -12.50
C SER A 376 -5.18 7.92 -11.66
N PRO A 377 -6.39 8.48 -11.37
CA PRO A 377 -6.78 9.86 -11.61
C PRO A 377 -5.87 10.82 -10.82
N GLY A 378 -5.82 12.10 -11.22
CA GLY A 378 -5.06 13.10 -10.48
C GLY A 378 -5.64 13.44 -9.11
N TYR A 379 -6.87 12.95 -8.83
CA TYR A 379 -7.60 13.12 -7.57
C TYR A 379 -8.77 12.10 -7.49
N PRO A 380 -8.99 11.45 -6.33
CA PRO A 380 -8.06 11.39 -5.19
C PRO A 380 -6.82 10.57 -5.53
N ASN A 381 -5.68 10.90 -4.93
CA ASN A 381 -4.43 10.14 -5.09
C ASN A 381 -3.50 10.28 -3.86
N THR A 382 -2.27 9.74 -3.96
CA THR A 382 -1.25 9.75 -2.91
C THR A 382 0.02 10.48 -3.35
N PHE A 383 -0.09 11.50 -4.22
CA PHE A 383 1.05 12.29 -4.69
C PHE A 383 1.58 13.25 -3.63
N MET A 384 2.75 13.84 -3.86
CA MET A 384 3.27 14.89 -2.99
C MET A 384 2.40 16.17 -3.00
N GLU A 385 1.58 16.38 -4.02
CA GLU A 385 0.63 17.48 -4.13
C GLU A 385 -0.77 17.16 -3.58
N SER A 386 -1.05 15.86 -3.33
CA SER A 386 -2.35 15.41 -2.80
C SER A 386 -2.56 15.85 -1.35
N GLY A 387 -3.79 16.19 -0.98
CA GLY A 387 -4.15 16.35 0.43
C GLY A 387 -3.99 15.04 1.20
N ASP A 388 -3.66 15.12 2.49
CA ASP A 388 -3.47 13.94 3.30
C ASP A 388 -4.74 13.09 3.39
N GLU A 389 -5.90 13.75 3.46
CA GLU A 389 -7.22 13.14 3.54
C GLU A 389 -7.60 12.36 2.27
N GLU A 390 -6.96 12.63 1.12
CA GLU A 390 -7.13 11.81 -0.09
C GLU A 390 -6.62 10.39 0.15
N SER A 391 -5.49 10.25 0.84
CA SER A 391 -4.94 8.93 1.21
C SER A 391 -5.86 8.20 2.19
N PHE A 392 -6.44 8.90 3.16
CA PHE A 392 -7.46 8.33 4.06
C PHE A 392 -8.69 7.85 3.28
N TYR A 393 -9.18 8.67 2.36
CA TYR A 393 -10.31 8.30 1.50
C TYR A 393 -10.03 7.01 0.73
N LEU A 394 -8.87 6.89 0.09
CA LEU A 394 -8.49 5.69 -0.66
C LEU A 394 -8.41 4.43 0.21
N GLY A 395 -8.06 4.57 1.48
CA GLY A 395 -8.07 3.46 2.44
C GLY A 395 -9.47 3.08 2.92
N ALA A 396 -10.33 4.06 3.23
CA ALA A 396 -11.64 3.82 3.85
C ALA A 396 -12.78 3.58 2.84
N PHE A 397 -12.78 4.31 1.71
CA PHE A 397 -13.85 4.28 0.72
C PHE A 397 -14.14 2.89 0.15
N PRO A 398 -13.14 2.01 -0.13
CA PRO A 398 -13.41 0.65 -0.60
C PRO A 398 -14.42 -0.10 0.27
N ALA A 399 -14.32 -0.01 1.59
CA ALA A 399 -15.23 -0.71 2.50
C ALA A 399 -16.67 -0.17 2.45
N ILE A 400 -16.84 1.12 2.13
CA ILE A 400 -18.16 1.77 2.07
C ILE A 400 -18.90 1.35 0.82
N CYS A 401 -18.23 1.28 -0.32
CA CYS A 401 -18.86 0.90 -1.59
C CYS A 401 -18.79 -0.60 -1.89
N GLY A 402 -18.21 -1.40 -0.99
CA GLY A 402 -18.28 -2.85 -1.05
C GLY A 402 -17.09 -3.54 -1.71
N PHE A 403 -15.96 -2.88 -1.90
CA PHE A 403 -14.70 -3.52 -2.28
C PHE A 403 -14.04 -4.21 -1.08
N ASP A 404 -13.15 -5.16 -1.38
CA ASP A 404 -12.43 -5.93 -0.36
C ASP A 404 -11.12 -5.27 0.07
N GLY A 405 -10.69 -4.21 -0.64
CA GLY A 405 -9.44 -3.52 -0.33
C GLY A 405 -8.97 -2.53 -1.39
N PHE A 406 -7.70 -2.18 -1.28
CA PHE A 406 -7.05 -1.16 -2.11
C PHE A 406 -5.65 -1.61 -2.57
N LEU A 407 -5.26 -1.22 -3.78
CA LEU A 407 -3.94 -1.46 -4.34
C LEU A 407 -3.25 -0.14 -4.72
N ARG A 408 -1.94 -0.10 -4.51
CA ARG A 408 -1.04 0.93 -5.04
C ARG A 408 0.18 0.28 -5.68
N TRP A 409 0.46 0.63 -6.94
CA TRP A 409 1.45 -0.02 -7.80
C TRP A 409 2.92 0.15 -7.36
N ALA A 410 3.17 1.09 -6.42
CA ALA A 410 4.53 1.34 -5.95
C ALA A 410 4.55 1.79 -4.48
N ALA A 411 5.12 0.95 -3.61
CA ALA A 411 5.29 1.25 -2.19
C ALA A 411 6.65 1.89 -1.89
N ASN A 412 7.71 1.45 -2.58
CA ASN A 412 9.11 1.83 -2.34
C ASN A 412 9.98 1.81 -3.60
N SER A 413 9.41 2.13 -4.76
CA SER A 413 10.17 2.30 -6.01
C SER A 413 10.84 3.67 -6.02
N TRP A 414 11.85 3.84 -5.18
CA TRP A 414 12.45 5.13 -4.93
C TRP A 414 13.16 5.71 -6.14
N PRO A 415 13.09 7.06 -6.36
CA PRO A 415 14.05 7.76 -7.20
C PRO A 415 15.47 7.69 -6.61
N HIS A 416 16.46 8.29 -7.24
CA HIS A 416 17.83 8.20 -6.78
C HIS A 416 18.04 8.65 -5.33
N ASN A 417 17.39 9.74 -4.92
CA ASN A 417 17.42 10.22 -3.55
C ASN A 417 16.03 10.73 -3.14
N PRO A 418 15.15 9.88 -2.56
CA PRO A 418 13.79 10.24 -2.24
C PRO A 418 13.67 11.31 -1.14
N TYR A 419 14.73 11.55 -0.36
CA TYR A 419 14.75 12.61 0.66
C TYR A 419 15.00 14.01 0.07
N ARG A 420 15.53 14.10 -1.15
CA ARG A 420 15.83 15.37 -1.82
C ARG A 420 14.98 15.64 -3.04
N ASP A 421 14.62 14.58 -3.75
CA ASP A 421 13.81 14.67 -4.96
C ASP A 421 12.88 13.45 -5.06
N THR A 422 11.59 13.71 -5.08
CA THR A 422 10.54 12.69 -5.14
C THR A 422 10.08 12.40 -6.57
N THR A 423 10.73 12.99 -7.58
CA THR A 423 10.36 12.82 -8.99
C THR A 423 11.12 11.65 -9.63
N PHE A 424 10.45 10.97 -10.54
CA PHE A 424 11.08 10.00 -11.44
C PHE A 424 10.38 9.99 -12.81
N GLY A 425 11.14 10.25 -13.86
CA GLY A 425 10.64 10.23 -15.24
C GLY A 425 9.46 11.18 -15.44
N ASN A 426 8.38 10.67 -15.99
CA ASN A 426 7.15 11.42 -16.25
C ASN A 426 6.08 11.24 -15.15
N TRP A 427 6.39 10.49 -14.09
CA TRP A 427 5.47 10.28 -12.99
C TRP A 427 5.35 11.51 -12.11
N LYS A 428 4.17 11.73 -11.55
CA LYS A 428 3.98 12.78 -10.57
C LYS A 428 4.87 12.55 -9.33
N PRO A 429 5.36 13.61 -8.69
CA PRO A 429 6.15 13.47 -7.47
C PRO A 429 5.45 12.65 -6.41
N GLY A 430 6.15 11.65 -5.85
CA GLY A 430 5.60 10.73 -4.85
C GLY A 430 4.71 9.61 -5.40
N ASP A 431 4.51 9.52 -6.73
CA ASP A 431 3.75 8.43 -7.36
C ASP A 431 4.43 7.07 -7.15
N THR A 432 5.74 7.03 -7.11
CA THR A 432 6.52 5.79 -7.09
C THR A 432 6.83 5.25 -5.69
N PHE A 433 6.38 5.91 -4.62
CA PHE A 433 6.60 5.40 -3.27
C PHE A 433 5.69 6.05 -2.20
N LEU A 434 5.50 5.31 -1.11
CA LEU A 434 4.77 5.73 0.09
C LEU A 434 5.62 5.60 1.37
N VAL A 435 6.67 4.78 1.34
CA VAL A 435 7.57 4.53 2.47
C VAL A 435 8.99 4.87 2.04
N TYR A 436 9.71 5.59 2.91
CA TYR A 436 11.09 6.01 2.69
C TYR A 436 12.09 4.89 3.04
N PRO A 437 13.37 5.01 2.62
CA PRO A 437 14.43 4.15 3.12
C PRO A 437 14.46 4.12 4.65
N ASN A 438 15.05 3.04 5.22
CA ASN A 438 15.02 2.75 6.67
C ASN A 438 13.63 2.45 7.27
N GLY A 439 12.59 2.35 6.45
CA GLY A 439 11.22 2.09 6.92
C GLY A 439 10.53 3.29 7.54
N GLU A 440 11.00 4.50 7.25
CA GLU A 440 10.33 5.72 7.69
C GLU A 440 9.02 5.90 6.91
N ALA A 441 7.93 6.11 7.63
CA ALA A 441 6.63 6.33 7.01
C ALA A 441 6.55 7.73 6.41
N SER A 442 5.84 7.87 5.28
CA SER A 442 5.32 9.18 4.87
C SER A 442 4.01 9.47 5.60
N ILE A 443 3.66 10.75 5.72
CA ILE A 443 2.34 11.14 6.23
C ILE A 443 1.22 10.57 5.33
N ARG A 444 1.46 10.46 4.02
CA ARG A 444 0.55 9.85 3.04
C ARG A 444 0.28 8.36 3.36
N PHE A 445 1.31 7.60 3.74
CA PHE A 445 1.16 6.21 4.18
C PHE A 445 0.36 6.12 5.49
N ILE A 446 0.61 7.02 6.44
CA ILE A 446 -0.10 7.04 7.72
C ILE A 446 -1.60 7.30 7.52
N TYR A 447 -1.96 8.26 6.66
CA TYR A 447 -3.37 8.52 6.35
C TYR A 447 -4.04 7.36 5.61
N LEU A 448 -3.34 6.73 4.65
CA LEU A 448 -3.83 5.51 4.00
C LEU A 448 -4.10 4.41 5.03
N ARG A 449 -3.14 4.17 5.94
CA ARG A 449 -3.27 3.17 7.02
C ARG A 449 -4.45 3.49 7.94
N ASN A 450 -4.64 4.74 8.32
CA ASN A 450 -5.78 5.15 9.14
C ASN A 450 -7.12 4.86 8.43
N GLY A 451 -7.17 5.09 7.11
CA GLY A 451 -8.31 4.70 6.28
C GLY A 451 -8.56 3.18 6.28
N VAL A 452 -7.50 2.37 6.19
CA VAL A 452 -7.59 0.89 6.28
C VAL A 452 -8.09 0.44 7.66
N VAL A 453 -7.59 1.06 8.74
CA VAL A 453 -8.09 0.80 10.12
C VAL A 453 -9.58 1.10 10.23
N ALA A 454 -10.01 2.26 9.69
CA ALA A 454 -11.43 2.61 9.66
C ALA A 454 -12.27 1.59 8.87
N ALA A 455 -11.77 1.11 7.74
CA ALA A 455 -12.41 0.06 6.95
C ALA A 455 -12.55 -1.26 7.73
N GLU A 456 -11.52 -1.66 8.48
CA GLU A 456 -11.61 -2.85 9.35
C GLU A 456 -12.60 -2.65 10.50
N LYS A 457 -12.66 -1.49 11.12
CA LYS A 457 -13.67 -1.15 12.12
C LYS A 457 -15.09 -1.23 11.54
N ILE A 458 -15.32 -0.68 10.33
CA ILE A 458 -16.59 -0.79 9.60
C ILE A 458 -16.97 -2.26 9.41
N ARG A 459 -16.04 -3.10 8.96
CA ARG A 459 -16.27 -4.54 8.78
C ARG A 459 -16.70 -5.20 10.09
N LEU A 460 -15.95 -4.97 11.17
CA LEU A 460 -16.23 -5.55 12.50
C LEU A 460 -17.57 -5.09 13.06
N MET A 461 -17.92 -3.81 12.91
CA MET A 461 -19.21 -3.28 13.33
C MET A 461 -20.37 -3.90 12.55
N ARG A 462 -20.19 -4.15 11.25
CA ARG A 462 -21.18 -4.86 10.43
C ARG A 462 -21.39 -6.30 10.90
N GLU A 463 -20.30 -7.02 11.13
CA GLU A 463 -20.34 -8.41 11.64
C GLU A 463 -21.01 -8.50 13.03
N ALA A 464 -20.82 -7.47 13.86
CA ALA A 464 -21.46 -7.35 15.17
C ALA A 464 -22.91 -6.83 15.11
N GLY A 465 -23.46 -6.52 13.92
CA GLY A 465 -24.80 -5.93 13.78
C GLY A 465 -24.95 -4.49 14.29
N LEU A 466 -23.83 -3.78 14.49
CA LEU A 466 -23.79 -2.41 14.99
C LEU A 466 -23.84 -1.36 13.87
N LEU A 467 -23.72 -1.80 12.63
CA LEU A 467 -23.75 -0.95 11.43
C LEU A 467 -24.50 -1.68 10.32
N ASP A 468 -25.58 -1.10 9.86
CA ASP A 468 -26.42 -1.71 8.82
C ASP A 468 -26.02 -1.27 7.40
N ALA A 469 -26.56 -1.99 6.40
CA ALA A 469 -26.27 -1.72 4.99
C ALA A 469 -26.82 -0.36 4.54
N LYS A 470 -27.90 0.15 5.15
CA LYS A 470 -28.52 1.42 4.78
C LYS A 470 -27.63 2.59 5.17
N GLU A 471 -27.02 2.56 6.36
CA GLU A 471 -26.06 3.57 6.80
C GLU A 471 -24.89 3.67 5.85
N LEU A 472 -24.34 2.53 5.38
CA LEU A 472 -23.25 2.52 4.38
C LEU A 472 -23.71 3.04 3.01
N GLN A 473 -24.93 2.71 2.60
CA GLN A 473 -25.50 3.25 1.35
C GLN A 473 -25.65 4.77 1.41
N GLU A 474 -26.11 5.34 2.53
CA GLU A 474 -26.21 6.79 2.71
C GLU A 474 -24.83 7.47 2.69
N LEU A 475 -23.82 6.85 3.32
CA LEU A 475 -22.42 7.33 3.23
C LEU A 475 -21.89 7.26 1.80
N ASN A 476 -22.11 6.14 1.10
CA ASN A 476 -21.69 5.99 -0.30
C ASN A 476 -22.39 6.99 -1.23
N LYS A 477 -23.67 7.29 -0.98
CA LYS A 477 -24.40 8.31 -1.72
C LYS A 477 -23.83 9.71 -1.49
N LYS A 478 -23.44 10.01 -0.24
CA LYS A 478 -22.91 11.33 0.14
C LYS A 478 -21.46 11.53 -0.26
N TYR A 479 -20.65 10.48 -0.24
CA TYR A 479 -19.20 10.53 -0.41
C TYR A 479 -18.72 9.59 -1.53
N GLY A 480 -19.54 9.41 -2.56
CA GLY A 480 -19.30 8.46 -3.63
C GLY A 480 -18.14 8.85 -4.56
N TYR A 481 -17.67 7.85 -5.32
CA TYR A 481 -16.53 7.99 -6.21
C TYR A 481 -16.70 9.07 -7.29
N LYS A 482 -17.94 9.31 -7.78
CA LYS A 482 -18.21 10.31 -8.82
C LYS A 482 -17.86 11.72 -8.32
N ASP A 483 -18.37 12.06 -7.13
CA ASP A 483 -18.10 13.37 -6.53
C ASP A 483 -16.62 13.49 -6.11
N ALA A 484 -15.98 12.38 -5.74
CA ALA A 484 -14.54 12.35 -5.51
C ALA A 484 -13.76 12.67 -6.79
N LEU A 485 -14.02 11.95 -7.89
CA LEU A 485 -13.36 12.19 -9.17
C LEU A 485 -13.60 13.59 -9.73
N ASP A 486 -14.79 14.15 -9.51
CA ASP A 486 -15.16 15.50 -9.91
C ASP A 486 -14.59 16.59 -8.97
N ARG A 487 -13.84 16.24 -7.93
CA ARG A 487 -13.31 17.15 -6.89
C ARG A 487 -14.39 17.94 -6.15
N LYS A 488 -15.58 17.35 -5.99
CA LYS A 488 -16.71 17.97 -5.27
C LYS A 488 -16.75 17.58 -3.80
N LEU A 489 -16.00 16.54 -3.40
CA LEU A 489 -15.96 16.08 -2.02
C LEU A 489 -15.05 16.94 -1.16
N ASP A 490 -15.55 17.28 0.02
CA ASP A 490 -14.75 17.73 1.15
C ASP A 490 -14.18 16.46 1.85
N MET A 491 -12.94 16.11 1.53
CA MET A 491 -12.28 14.92 2.04
C MET A 491 -12.12 14.94 3.57
N LYS A 492 -11.96 16.11 4.16
CA LYS A 492 -11.91 16.28 5.61
C LYS A 492 -13.24 15.93 6.26
N LYS A 493 -14.35 16.38 5.70
CA LYS A 493 -15.69 16.00 6.20
C LYS A 493 -15.98 14.50 6.03
N PHE A 494 -15.44 13.90 4.96
CA PHE A 494 -15.50 12.44 4.81
C PHE A 494 -14.79 11.75 5.98
N GLU A 495 -13.54 12.10 6.23
CA GLU A 495 -12.74 11.55 7.31
C GLU A 495 -13.42 11.73 8.67
N GLU A 496 -13.91 12.94 8.98
CA GLU A 496 -14.65 13.22 10.21
C GLU A 496 -15.93 12.36 10.35
N ALA A 497 -16.68 12.18 9.24
CA ALA A 497 -17.88 11.35 9.25
C ALA A 497 -17.56 9.88 9.53
N ILE A 498 -16.51 9.35 8.90
CA ILE A 498 -16.06 7.98 9.13
C ILE A 498 -15.57 7.80 10.57
N ASN A 499 -14.75 8.71 11.07
CA ASN A 499 -14.23 8.64 12.44
C ASN A 499 -15.35 8.72 13.49
N ARG A 500 -16.37 9.55 13.29
CA ARG A 500 -17.58 9.57 14.14
C ARG A 500 -18.34 8.26 14.08
N LEU A 501 -18.48 7.66 12.90
CA LEU A 501 -19.18 6.40 12.72
C LEU A 501 -18.50 5.26 13.49
N VAL A 502 -17.20 5.09 13.30
CA VAL A 502 -16.49 3.92 13.86
C VAL A 502 -16.15 4.06 15.35
N ASN A 503 -16.30 5.25 15.93
CA ASN A 503 -16.00 5.54 17.32
C ASN A 503 -17.24 5.91 18.16
N ARG A 504 -18.46 5.69 17.61
CA ARG A 504 -19.74 5.88 18.33
C ARG A 504 -20.00 4.81 19.39
#